data_6888d0f23e02133ec325fd98a2937b62
#
_entry.id   6888d0f23e02133ec325fd98a2937b62
#
_cell.length_a   1.000
_cell.length_b   1.000
_cell.length_c   1.000
_cell.angle_alpha   90.00
_cell.angle_beta   90.00
_cell.angle_gamma   90.00
#
_symmetry.space_group_name_H-M   'P 1'
#
loop_
_entity.id
_entity.type
_entity.pdbx_description
1 polymer ?
#
loop_
_entity_poly.entity_id
_entity_poly.type
_entity_poly.pdbx_seq_one_letter_code
_entity_poly.pdbx_strand_id
1 'polypeptide(L)'
;MSAADRRILIVKLADLGDLLLCEPAIRSLRTAFPAARIDLLVPPATAPLAHLLGHDLSVLTFPKSLFDNLTALARPNRFAQAVRFGLQLRRAHYNTVVVLHHLTTPGGATKQRWLARATSAANVVGLDNGRGNFLTARVIDLGFGAKHEATYMLDVARAAGGAPVDPAPQVDRASVQRGPALPADYAVIYPATGPYSSARTWPVERYGAVASALAADGLTPVVVGSRGEAQLGAHIRNAVPSTIDLMGATSLPELAGVVTGARIVVGGDSFVGHLAAALDVPRVTIFGPSNRDAWRPWGSVDVDNVDIDSTFNGAVVYHDLPCQPCLYAGYRLGRPEGCPTRTCLNRVAVAEVLQAIDRILKAS
;
A
#
# COMPACT_ATOMS: atom_id res chain seq x y z
N MET A 1 -3.04 33.87 -9.85
CA MET A 1 -3.37 33.14 -8.61
C MET A 1 -2.14 33.16 -7.72
N SER A 2 -2.24 33.66 -6.50
CA SER A 2 -1.13 33.54 -5.56
C SER A 2 -0.93 32.08 -5.16
N ALA A 3 0.28 31.72 -4.71
CA ALA A 3 0.55 30.36 -4.23
C ALA A 3 -0.39 29.94 -3.06
N ALA A 4 -0.84 30.91 -2.27
CA ALA A 4 -1.75 30.70 -1.15
C ALA A 4 -3.21 30.39 -1.58
N ASP A 5 -3.60 30.72 -2.80
CA ASP A 5 -4.96 30.45 -3.32
C ASP A 5 -5.11 29.07 -3.95
N ARG A 6 -4.02 28.26 -3.99
CA ARG A 6 -4.05 26.97 -4.64
C ARG A 6 -4.71 25.93 -3.74
N ARG A 7 -5.71 25.23 -4.29
CA ARG A 7 -6.44 24.13 -3.63
C ARG A 7 -6.33 22.86 -4.47
N ILE A 8 -5.69 21.86 -3.93
CA ILE A 8 -5.41 20.60 -4.64
C ILE A 8 -6.21 19.48 -3.96
N LEU A 9 -6.95 18.69 -4.75
CA LEU A 9 -7.54 17.46 -4.30
C LEU A 9 -6.73 16.28 -4.86
N ILE A 10 -6.17 15.47 -3.98
CA ILE A 10 -5.54 14.19 -4.32
C ILE A 10 -6.58 13.09 -4.12
N VAL A 11 -6.78 12.25 -5.13
CA VAL A 11 -7.73 11.14 -5.09
C VAL A 11 -6.99 9.82 -5.13
N LYS A 12 -7.06 9.03 -4.02
CA LYS A 12 -6.54 7.66 -3.93
C LYS A 12 -7.55 6.77 -3.22
N LEU A 13 -8.39 6.08 -3.97
CA LEU A 13 -9.46 5.21 -3.47
C LEU A 13 -8.99 3.74 -3.46
N ALA A 14 -7.98 3.43 -2.66
CA ALA A 14 -7.31 2.14 -2.62
C ALA A 14 -6.93 1.74 -1.19
N ASP A 15 -6.25 0.60 -1.04
CA ASP A 15 -5.85 0.05 0.25
C ASP A 15 -4.64 0.79 0.86
N LEU A 16 -4.26 0.43 2.10
CA LEU A 16 -3.20 1.09 2.88
C LEU A 16 -1.85 1.08 2.15
N GLY A 17 -1.45 -0.06 1.57
CA GLY A 17 -0.18 -0.19 0.83
C GLY A 17 -0.13 0.76 -0.37
N ASP A 18 -1.20 0.77 -1.16
CA ASP A 18 -1.32 1.68 -2.31
C ASP A 18 -1.28 3.15 -1.92
N LEU A 19 -1.87 3.51 -0.76
CA LEU A 19 -1.84 4.89 -0.28
C LEU A 19 -0.44 5.27 0.20
N LEU A 20 0.27 4.38 0.90
CA LEU A 20 1.64 4.61 1.33
C LEU A 20 2.58 4.81 0.13
N LEU A 21 2.40 4.05 -0.95
CA LEU A 21 3.16 4.22 -2.20
C LEU A 21 2.85 5.55 -2.92
N CYS A 22 1.81 6.29 -2.52
CA CYS A 22 1.54 7.64 -3.02
C CYS A 22 2.26 8.74 -2.22
N GLU A 23 2.92 8.41 -1.10
CA GLU A 23 3.61 9.42 -0.26
C GLU A 23 4.59 10.30 -1.08
N PRO A 24 5.46 9.75 -1.97
CA PRO A 24 6.36 10.59 -2.75
C PRO A 24 5.62 11.59 -3.66
N ALA A 25 4.46 11.19 -4.18
CA ALA A 25 3.60 12.08 -4.98
C ALA A 25 3.01 13.22 -4.13
N ILE A 26 2.58 12.91 -2.92
CA ILE A 26 2.06 13.89 -1.94
C ILE A 26 3.17 14.86 -1.54
N ARG A 27 4.35 14.34 -1.18
CA ARG A 27 5.55 15.11 -0.83
C ARG A 27 5.99 16.02 -1.96
N SER A 28 5.99 15.52 -3.19
CA SER A 28 6.31 16.29 -4.39
C SER A 28 5.39 17.51 -4.55
N LEU A 29 4.09 17.33 -4.36
CA LEU A 29 3.11 18.42 -4.42
C LEU A 29 3.26 19.39 -3.24
N ARG A 30 3.48 18.91 -2.03
CA ARG A 30 3.68 19.76 -0.85
C ARG A 30 4.96 20.60 -0.97
N THR A 31 6.05 20.00 -1.47
CA THR A 31 7.32 20.71 -1.71
C THR A 31 7.15 21.81 -2.75
N ALA A 32 6.44 21.54 -3.85
CA ALA A 32 6.19 22.55 -4.89
C ALA A 32 5.22 23.65 -4.46
N PHE A 33 4.27 23.31 -3.58
CA PHE A 33 3.17 24.19 -3.18
C PHE A 33 3.01 24.25 -1.66
N PRO A 34 3.99 24.78 -0.91
CA PRO A 34 4.00 24.75 0.55
C PRO A 34 2.81 25.48 1.19
N ALA A 35 2.31 26.53 0.56
CA ALA A 35 1.15 27.31 1.04
C ALA A 35 -0.19 26.81 0.50
N ALA A 36 -0.22 25.78 -0.36
CA ALA A 36 -1.46 25.27 -0.91
C ALA A 36 -2.25 24.46 0.12
N ARG A 37 -3.58 24.58 0.08
CA ARG A 37 -4.43 23.59 0.72
C ARG A 37 -4.44 22.30 -0.09
N ILE A 38 -3.99 21.20 0.52
CA ILE A 38 -3.99 19.87 -0.09
C ILE A 38 -4.97 19.00 0.69
N ASP A 39 -6.04 18.60 0.03
CA ASP A 39 -7.03 17.66 0.57
C ASP A 39 -6.79 16.27 -0.05
N LEU A 40 -6.84 15.23 0.77
CA LEU A 40 -6.65 13.84 0.38
C LEU A 40 -7.97 13.08 0.49
N LEU A 41 -8.51 12.61 -0.65
CA LEU A 41 -9.73 11.82 -0.72
C LEU A 41 -9.41 10.34 -0.74
N VAL A 42 -9.80 9.63 0.31
CA VAL A 42 -9.49 8.20 0.55
C VAL A 42 -10.71 7.43 1.06
N PRO A 43 -10.73 6.09 0.99
CA PRO A 43 -11.70 5.27 1.71
C PRO A 43 -11.60 5.49 3.24
N PRO A 44 -12.70 5.33 4.01
CA PRO A 44 -12.66 5.46 5.46
C PRO A 44 -11.62 4.55 6.14
N ALA A 45 -11.42 3.33 5.60
CA ALA A 45 -10.48 2.36 6.15
C ALA A 45 -9.00 2.79 6.03
N THR A 46 -8.67 3.64 5.05
CA THR A 46 -7.30 4.10 4.81
C THR A 46 -7.04 5.52 5.33
N ALA A 47 -8.09 6.24 5.73
CA ALA A 47 -7.98 7.59 6.25
C ALA A 47 -6.99 7.72 7.44
N PRO A 48 -6.92 6.77 8.39
CA PRO A 48 -5.97 6.87 9.50
C PRO A 48 -4.49 6.89 9.06
N LEU A 49 -4.15 6.32 7.88
CA LEU A 49 -2.78 6.34 7.36
C LEU A 49 -2.30 7.75 7.02
N ALA A 50 -3.21 8.67 6.66
CA ALA A 50 -2.84 10.04 6.31
C ALA A 50 -2.06 10.76 7.42
N HIS A 51 -2.30 10.42 8.68
CA HIS A 51 -1.54 10.97 9.82
C HIS A 51 -0.08 10.50 9.81
N LEU A 52 0.18 9.27 9.38
CA LEU A 52 1.53 8.73 9.27
C LEU A 52 2.28 9.28 8.04
N LEU A 53 1.56 9.81 7.04
CA LEU A 53 2.21 10.42 5.87
C LEU A 53 2.73 11.84 6.19
N GLY A 54 2.21 12.50 7.22
CA GLY A 54 2.52 13.90 7.52
C GLY A 54 1.93 14.86 6.48
N HIS A 55 2.70 15.84 6.06
CA HIS A 55 2.41 16.77 4.95
C HIS A 55 1.21 17.71 5.16
N ASP A 56 0.71 17.88 6.39
CA ASP A 56 -0.42 18.78 6.70
C ASP A 56 -1.60 18.61 5.73
N LEU A 57 -2.15 17.41 5.69
CA LEU A 57 -3.23 17.02 4.80
C LEU A 57 -4.59 17.15 5.47
N SER A 58 -5.56 17.74 4.78
CA SER A 58 -6.97 17.62 5.16
C SER A 58 -7.54 16.34 4.54
N VAL A 59 -8.03 15.41 5.38
CA VAL A 59 -8.54 14.12 4.92
C VAL A 59 -10.03 14.16 4.67
N LEU A 60 -10.44 13.77 3.47
CA LEU A 60 -11.83 13.56 3.09
C LEU A 60 -12.08 12.06 2.89
N THR A 61 -13.16 11.56 3.48
CA THR A 61 -13.53 10.16 3.31
C THR A 61 -14.53 9.98 2.16
N PHE A 62 -14.21 9.05 1.26
CA PHE A 62 -15.07 8.71 0.15
C PHE A 62 -16.18 7.75 0.59
N PRO A 63 -17.47 8.08 0.38
CA PRO A 63 -18.58 7.22 0.77
C PRO A 63 -18.71 6.03 -0.19
N LYS A 64 -17.83 5.03 -0.06
CA LYS A 64 -17.69 3.86 -0.94
C LYS A 64 -19.03 3.17 -1.19
N SER A 65 -19.86 3.03 -0.15
CA SER A 65 -21.18 2.41 -0.23
C SER A 65 -22.15 3.04 -1.23
N LEU A 66 -21.90 4.28 -1.69
CA LEU A 66 -22.71 4.96 -2.69
C LEU A 66 -22.38 4.54 -4.12
N PHE A 67 -21.15 4.02 -4.36
CA PHE A 67 -20.62 3.83 -5.71
C PHE A 67 -20.28 2.37 -6.03
N ASP A 68 -20.35 1.46 -5.05
CA ASP A 68 -20.07 0.03 -5.24
C ASP A 68 -21.20 -0.67 -6.04
N ASN A 69 -22.41 -0.07 -6.04
CA ASN A 69 -23.53 -0.57 -6.81
C ASN A 69 -24.34 0.60 -7.39
N LEU A 70 -24.29 0.79 -8.70
CA LEU A 70 -25.03 1.86 -9.39
C LEU A 70 -26.55 1.76 -9.16
N THR A 71 -27.09 0.55 -8.96
CA THR A 71 -28.51 0.37 -8.61
C THR A 71 -28.84 0.92 -7.21
N ALA A 72 -27.84 1.05 -6.34
CA ALA A 72 -28.02 1.67 -5.03
C ALA A 72 -28.28 3.17 -5.11
N LEU A 73 -27.83 3.85 -6.18
CA LEU A 73 -28.14 5.26 -6.43
C LEU A 73 -29.61 5.50 -6.78
N ALA A 74 -30.35 4.46 -7.19
CA ALA A 74 -31.80 4.54 -7.37
C ALA A 74 -32.57 4.76 -6.06
N ARG A 75 -31.94 4.55 -4.91
CA ARG A 75 -32.54 4.85 -3.58
C ARG A 75 -32.43 6.33 -3.26
N PRO A 76 -33.55 7.06 -2.98
CA PRO A 76 -33.53 8.50 -2.80
C PRO A 76 -32.53 9.02 -1.75
N ASN A 77 -32.38 8.30 -0.63
CA ASN A 77 -31.43 8.66 0.42
C ASN A 77 -29.97 8.57 -0.04
N ARG A 78 -29.62 7.58 -0.85
CA ARG A 78 -28.26 7.42 -1.38
C ARG A 78 -27.96 8.43 -2.48
N PHE A 79 -28.95 8.70 -3.33
CA PHE A 79 -28.85 9.78 -4.30
C PHE A 79 -28.59 11.13 -3.61
N ALA A 80 -29.38 11.46 -2.57
CA ALA A 80 -29.19 12.67 -1.80
C ALA A 80 -27.79 12.76 -1.14
N GLN A 81 -27.26 11.65 -0.65
CA GLN A 81 -25.88 11.59 -0.11
C GLN A 81 -24.84 11.85 -1.22
N ALA A 82 -24.99 11.25 -2.40
CA ALA A 82 -24.09 11.49 -3.53
C ALA A 82 -24.13 12.97 -3.97
N VAL A 83 -25.32 13.55 -4.04
CA VAL A 83 -25.49 14.99 -4.36
C VAL A 83 -24.83 15.87 -3.29
N ARG A 84 -25.03 15.60 -2.00
CA ARG A 84 -24.40 16.35 -0.90
C ARG A 84 -22.89 16.28 -1.00
N PHE A 85 -22.33 15.08 -1.25
CA PHE A 85 -20.90 14.89 -1.41
C PHE A 85 -20.37 15.65 -2.63
N GLY A 86 -21.06 15.59 -3.78
CA GLY A 86 -20.69 16.37 -4.95
C GLY A 86 -20.72 17.88 -4.70
N LEU A 87 -21.75 18.38 -3.97
CA LEU A 87 -21.82 19.79 -3.58
C LEU A 87 -20.70 20.19 -2.60
N GLN A 88 -20.30 19.30 -1.69
CA GLN A 88 -19.14 19.51 -0.81
C GLN A 88 -17.87 19.70 -1.61
N LEU A 89 -17.60 18.80 -2.59
CA LEU A 89 -16.43 18.90 -3.49
C LEU A 89 -16.46 20.20 -4.30
N ARG A 90 -17.62 20.60 -4.81
CA ARG A 90 -17.77 21.83 -5.59
C ARG A 90 -17.52 23.09 -4.76
N ARG A 91 -18.02 23.13 -3.53
CA ARG A 91 -17.85 24.27 -2.60
C ARG A 91 -16.41 24.42 -2.08
N ALA A 92 -15.59 23.37 -2.21
CA ALA A 92 -14.18 23.43 -1.85
C ALA A 92 -13.33 24.23 -2.86
N HIS A 93 -13.86 24.50 -4.07
CA HIS A 93 -13.21 25.31 -5.11
C HIS A 93 -11.79 24.82 -5.46
N TYR A 94 -11.61 23.52 -5.70
CA TYR A 94 -10.32 22.98 -6.12
C TYR A 94 -9.90 23.54 -7.47
N ASN A 95 -8.62 23.92 -7.59
CA ASN A 95 -8.02 24.34 -8.85
C ASN A 95 -7.47 23.14 -9.63
N THR A 96 -7.00 22.14 -8.88
CA THR A 96 -6.35 20.93 -9.42
C THR A 96 -6.89 19.70 -8.72
N VAL A 97 -7.17 18.67 -9.50
CA VAL A 97 -7.46 17.31 -9.05
C VAL A 97 -6.37 16.39 -9.56
N VAL A 98 -5.73 15.64 -8.66
CA VAL A 98 -4.67 14.68 -8.98
C VAL A 98 -5.20 13.28 -8.72
N VAL A 99 -5.42 12.50 -9.79
CA VAL A 99 -6.00 11.15 -9.75
C VAL A 99 -4.84 10.14 -9.72
N LEU A 100 -4.53 9.61 -8.53
CA LEU A 100 -3.45 8.64 -8.32
C LEU A 100 -3.95 7.21 -8.50
N HIS A 101 -4.50 6.91 -9.69
CA HIS A 101 -5.06 5.62 -10.03
C HIS A 101 -4.78 5.21 -11.46
N HIS A 102 -4.56 3.92 -11.69
CA HIS A 102 -4.75 3.30 -12.98
C HIS A 102 -6.25 3.22 -13.31
N LEU A 103 -6.63 3.59 -14.53
CA LEU A 103 -8.02 3.53 -14.98
C LEU A 103 -8.34 2.13 -15.55
N THR A 104 -8.20 1.09 -14.73
CA THR A 104 -8.26 -0.33 -15.14
C THR A 104 -9.62 -0.78 -15.63
N THR A 105 -10.71 -0.24 -15.05
CA THR A 105 -12.08 -0.64 -15.40
C THR A 105 -12.92 0.54 -15.87
N PRO A 106 -13.91 0.31 -16.78
CA PRO A 106 -14.83 1.36 -17.20
C PRO A 106 -15.58 2.02 -16.03
N GLY A 107 -16.02 1.20 -15.04
CA GLY A 107 -16.70 1.70 -13.84
C GLY A 107 -15.79 2.56 -12.96
N GLY A 108 -14.52 2.13 -12.79
CA GLY A 108 -13.49 2.92 -12.11
C GLY A 108 -13.25 4.26 -12.80
N ALA A 109 -13.04 4.26 -14.12
CA ALA A 109 -12.87 5.49 -14.90
C ALA A 109 -14.10 6.42 -14.80
N THR A 110 -15.31 5.87 -14.85
CA THR A 110 -16.55 6.64 -14.70
C THR A 110 -16.65 7.30 -13.32
N LYS A 111 -16.26 6.57 -12.26
CA LYS A 111 -16.21 7.10 -10.89
C LYS A 111 -15.21 8.27 -10.79
N GLN A 112 -13.99 8.11 -11.31
CA GLN A 112 -12.99 9.17 -11.30
C GLN A 112 -13.43 10.39 -12.13
N ARG A 113 -14.06 10.17 -13.29
CA ARG A 113 -14.66 11.24 -14.11
C ARG A 113 -15.73 12.01 -13.34
N TRP A 114 -16.61 11.30 -12.61
CA TRP A 114 -17.64 11.94 -11.82
C TRP A 114 -17.04 12.80 -10.70
N LEU A 115 -16.05 12.28 -9.96
CA LEU A 115 -15.32 13.02 -8.93
C LEU A 115 -14.69 14.29 -9.49
N ALA A 116 -13.95 14.18 -10.60
CA ALA A 116 -13.33 15.32 -11.25
C ALA A 116 -14.36 16.39 -11.64
N ARG A 117 -15.47 16.00 -12.26
CA ARG A 117 -16.55 16.93 -12.63
C ARG A 117 -17.25 17.57 -11.44
N ALA A 118 -17.41 16.83 -10.33
CA ALA A 118 -18.04 17.35 -9.12
C ALA A 118 -17.23 18.49 -8.51
N THR A 119 -15.90 18.49 -8.64
CA THR A 119 -15.04 19.58 -8.15
C THR A 119 -15.11 20.84 -9.00
N SER A 120 -15.45 20.72 -10.30
CA SER A 120 -15.31 21.78 -11.32
C SER A 120 -13.88 22.34 -11.46
N ALA A 121 -12.87 21.56 -11.08
CA ALA A 121 -11.46 21.96 -11.20
C ALA A 121 -11.07 22.16 -12.67
N ALA A 122 -10.28 23.21 -12.94
CA ALA A 122 -9.77 23.49 -14.27
C ALA A 122 -8.69 22.49 -14.71
N ASN A 123 -7.92 21.98 -13.74
CA ASN A 123 -6.85 21.01 -13.99
C ASN A 123 -7.19 19.66 -13.37
N VAL A 124 -7.22 18.62 -14.19
CA VAL A 124 -7.41 17.23 -13.78
C VAL A 124 -6.28 16.40 -14.36
N VAL A 125 -5.42 15.88 -13.49
CA VAL A 125 -4.19 15.19 -13.89
C VAL A 125 -4.26 13.72 -13.44
N GLY A 126 -3.83 12.79 -14.29
CA GLY A 126 -3.83 11.36 -13.95
C GLY A 126 -3.20 10.48 -15.02
N LEU A 127 -3.17 9.18 -14.74
CA LEU A 127 -2.73 8.16 -15.70
C LEU A 127 -3.78 7.94 -16.78
N ASP A 128 -3.35 7.84 -18.03
CA ASP A 128 -4.22 7.56 -19.18
C ASP A 128 -3.76 6.35 -19.97
N ASN A 129 -4.66 5.38 -20.07
CA ASN A 129 -4.56 4.18 -20.90
C ASN A 129 -5.66 4.11 -21.96
N GLY A 130 -6.14 5.27 -22.42
CA GLY A 130 -7.26 5.42 -23.34
C GLY A 130 -8.62 5.64 -22.67
N ARG A 131 -8.69 5.61 -21.30
CA ARG A 131 -9.91 5.88 -20.52
C ARG A 131 -9.92 7.26 -19.85
N GLY A 132 -8.83 8.02 -19.99
CA GLY A 132 -8.60 9.32 -19.34
C GLY A 132 -9.12 10.53 -20.14
N ASN A 133 -10.15 10.40 -20.97
CA ASN A 133 -10.68 11.51 -21.80
C ASN A 133 -11.21 12.71 -20.99
N PHE A 134 -11.38 12.57 -19.67
CA PHE A 134 -11.76 13.63 -18.74
C PHE A 134 -10.57 14.36 -18.12
N LEU A 135 -9.36 13.84 -18.30
CA LEU A 135 -8.12 14.45 -17.82
C LEU A 135 -7.71 15.63 -18.71
N THR A 136 -7.26 16.72 -18.09
CA THR A 136 -6.71 17.89 -18.80
C THR A 136 -5.22 17.75 -19.05
N ALA A 137 -4.50 17.05 -18.15
CA ALA A 137 -3.12 16.65 -18.32
C ALA A 137 -3.00 15.13 -18.08
N ARG A 138 -2.29 14.45 -18.98
CA ARG A 138 -2.25 13.00 -19.03
C ARG A 138 -0.83 12.49 -18.92
N VAL A 139 -0.61 11.52 -18.02
CA VAL A 139 0.60 10.73 -17.96
C VAL A 139 0.31 9.38 -18.60
N ILE A 140 1.17 8.93 -19.49
CA ILE A 140 0.98 7.65 -20.18
C ILE A 140 1.04 6.51 -19.16
N ASP A 141 -0.04 5.72 -19.09
CA ASP A 141 -0.10 4.49 -18.34
C ASP A 141 0.40 3.35 -19.23
N LEU A 142 1.55 2.78 -18.90
CA LEU A 142 2.15 1.65 -19.61
C LEU A 142 1.68 0.29 -19.06
N GLY A 143 0.76 0.30 -18.09
CA GLY A 143 0.29 -0.90 -17.40
C GLY A 143 1.12 -1.25 -16.17
N PHE A 144 0.59 -2.18 -15.39
CA PHE A 144 1.22 -2.64 -14.16
C PHE A 144 2.56 -3.34 -14.44
N GLY A 145 3.59 -3.00 -13.65
CA GLY A 145 4.93 -3.57 -13.73
C GLY A 145 5.86 -2.90 -14.73
N ALA A 146 5.38 -2.03 -15.63
CA ALA A 146 6.25 -1.23 -16.47
C ALA A 146 7.05 -0.18 -15.68
N LYS A 147 6.51 0.22 -14.54
CA LYS A 147 7.16 1.02 -13.48
C LYS A 147 6.64 0.58 -12.14
N HIS A 148 7.42 0.84 -11.09
CA HIS A 148 6.96 0.72 -9.71
C HIS A 148 5.82 1.71 -9.44
N GLU A 149 4.81 1.32 -8.63
CA GLU A 149 3.63 2.15 -8.35
C GLU A 149 3.99 3.54 -7.79
N ALA A 150 4.94 3.62 -6.84
CA ALA A 150 5.39 4.90 -6.32
C ALA A 150 5.93 5.84 -7.41
N THR A 151 6.64 5.29 -8.41
CA THR A 151 7.16 6.05 -9.55
C THR A 151 6.03 6.56 -10.44
N TYR A 152 5.03 5.72 -10.74
CA TYR A 152 3.86 6.14 -11.50
C TYR A 152 3.12 7.30 -10.82
N MET A 153 2.88 7.17 -9.51
CA MET A 153 2.16 8.20 -8.74
C MET A 153 2.96 9.50 -8.68
N LEU A 154 4.29 9.40 -8.57
CA LEU A 154 5.18 10.57 -8.60
C LEU A 154 5.18 11.26 -9.98
N ASP A 155 5.15 10.50 -11.08
CA ASP A 155 5.05 11.08 -12.43
C ASP A 155 3.74 11.86 -12.61
N VAL A 156 2.63 11.38 -12.05
CA VAL A 156 1.35 12.12 -12.05
C VAL A 156 1.47 13.41 -11.24
N ALA A 157 2.10 13.38 -10.07
CA ALA A 157 2.32 14.59 -9.26
C ALA A 157 3.20 15.61 -9.97
N ARG A 158 4.27 15.17 -10.65
CA ARG A 158 5.13 16.03 -11.48
C ARG A 158 4.37 16.68 -12.64
N ALA A 159 3.49 15.92 -13.30
CA ALA A 159 2.62 16.47 -14.35
C ALA A 159 1.62 17.50 -13.80
N ALA A 160 1.29 17.44 -12.50
CA ALA A 160 0.48 18.44 -11.81
C ALA A 160 1.31 19.64 -11.30
N GLY A 161 2.61 19.69 -11.59
CA GLY A 161 3.54 20.74 -11.18
C GLY A 161 4.27 20.46 -9.88
N GLY A 162 4.30 19.21 -9.43
CA GLY A 162 5.05 18.77 -8.24
C GLY A 162 6.57 18.89 -8.43
N ALA A 163 7.28 19.08 -7.33
CA ALA A 163 8.73 19.19 -7.30
C ALA A 163 9.41 17.82 -7.50
N PRO A 164 10.64 17.79 -8.01
CA PRO A 164 11.46 16.58 -7.97
C PRO A 164 11.73 16.16 -6.51
N VAL A 165 11.44 14.90 -6.20
CA VAL A 165 11.75 14.28 -4.90
C VAL A 165 12.20 12.84 -5.12
N ASP A 166 12.82 12.24 -4.11
CA ASP A 166 13.13 10.81 -4.09
C ASP A 166 11.83 10.00 -4.20
N PRO A 167 11.74 8.97 -5.06
CA PRO A 167 10.58 8.11 -5.16
C PRO A 167 10.38 7.14 -3.99
N ALA A 168 11.32 7.02 -3.05
CA ALA A 168 11.18 6.19 -1.86
C ALA A 168 10.06 6.70 -0.96
N PRO A 169 9.03 5.87 -0.63
CA PRO A 169 8.00 6.25 0.33
C PRO A 169 8.59 6.47 1.73
N GLN A 170 8.05 7.43 2.45
CA GLN A 170 8.47 7.80 3.79
C GLN A 170 7.27 7.84 4.75
N VAL A 171 7.57 7.66 6.03
CA VAL A 171 6.63 7.84 7.14
C VAL A 171 7.11 9.00 8.00
N ASP A 172 6.20 9.88 8.41
CA ASP A 172 6.51 10.89 9.40
C ASP A 172 6.81 10.24 10.75
N ARG A 173 8.09 10.18 11.11
CA ARG A 173 8.55 9.56 12.36
C ARG A 173 7.97 10.23 13.61
N ALA A 174 7.57 11.50 13.54
CA ALA A 174 6.93 12.19 14.65
C ALA A 174 5.51 11.67 14.92
N SER A 175 4.87 11.08 13.92
CA SER A 175 3.54 10.47 14.03
C SER A 175 3.58 9.01 14.49
N VAL A 176 4.75 8.40 14.58
CA VAL A 176 4.93 7.02 15.08
C VAL A 176 4.71 7.00 16.60
N GLN A 177 3.83 6.11 17.05
CA GLN A 177 3.54 5.93 18.47
C GLN A 177 4.19 4.66 19.02
N ARG A 178 4.54 4.70 20.30
CA ARG A 178 5.04 3.50 20.99
C ARG A 178 3.92 2.46 21.06
N GLY A 179 4.17 1.28 20.48
CA GLY A 179 3.28 0.13 20.59
C GLY A 179 3.29 -0.50 22.00
N PRO A 180 2.65 -1.66 22.17
CA PRO A 180 2.74 -2.47 23.37
C PRO A 180 4.19 -2.73 23.77
N ALA A 181 4.43 -3.00 25.06
CA ALA A 181 5.77 -3.37 25.54
C ALA A 181 6.20 -4.70 24.92
N LEU A 182 7.35 -4.70 24.26
CA LEU A 182 7.92 -5.86 23.58
C LEU A 182 9.36 -6.10 24.10
N PRO A 183 9.89 -7.35 23.98
CA PRO A 183 11.29 -7.64 24.20
C PRO A 183 12.21 -6.77 23.32
N ALA A 184 13.48 -6.67 23.66
CA ALA A 184 14.44 -5.90 22.88
C ALA A 184 14.69 -6.52 21.49
N ASP A 185 14.79 -7.86 21.46
CA ASP A 185 15.06 -8.60 20.23
C ASP A 185 13.82 -9.37 19.78
N TYR A 186 13.17 -8.87 18.74
CA TYR A 186 11.98 -9.50 18.16
C TYR A 186 11.93 -9.36 16.65
N ALA A 187 11.20 -10.30 16.03
CA ALA A 187 10.89 -10.29 14.62
C ALA A 187 9.38 -10.10 14.41
N VAL A 188 8.99 -9.23 13.49
CA VAL A 188 7.59 -9.05 13.11
C VAL A 188 7.22 -10.02 11.99
N ILE A 189 6.14 -10.78 12.18
CA ILE A 189 5.56 -11.69 11.19
C ILE A 189 4.16 -11.18 10.82
N TYR A 190 3.91 -10.96 9.54
CA TYR A 190 2.60 -10.56 9.01
C TYR A 190 2.08 -11.58 7.99
N PRO A 191 1.36 -12.61 8.46
CA PRO A 191 0.91 -13.72 7.60
C PRO A 191 -0.26 -13.34 6.71
N ALA A 192 -0.92 -12.23 7.01
CA ALA A 192 -2.12 -11.74 6.37
C ALA A 192 -1.81 -10.84 5.17
N THR A 193 -2.63 -10.92 4.12
CA THR A 193 -2.47 -10.13 2.88
C THR A 193 -3.65 -9.20 2.62
N GLY A 194 -4.54 -9.03 3.62
CA GLY A 194 -5.74 -8.23 3.53
C GLY A 194 -6.89 -8.91 2.74
N PRO A 195 -8.09 -8.33 2.80
CA PRO A 195 -9.31 -8.98 2.31
C PRO A 195 -9.45 -9.02 0.79
N TYR A 196 -8.62 -8.25 0.05
CA TYR A 196 -8.76 -8.17 -1.40
C TYR A 196 -8.48 -9.50 -2.11
N SER A 197 -7.41 -10.22 -1.72
CA SER A 197 -7.00 -11.44 -2.41
C SER A 197 -6.39 -12.46 -1.48
N SER A 198 -7.12 -13.54 -1.23
CA SER A 198 -6.62 -14.71 -0.53
C SER A 198 -5.55 -15.49 -1.33
N ALA A 199 -5.45 -15.24 -2.63
CA ALA A 199 -4.45 -15.87 -3.49
C ALA A 199 -3.01 -15.48 -3.15
N ARG A 200 -2.81 -14.37 -2.45
CA ARG A 200 -1.49 -13.86 -2.03
C ARG A 200 -0.99 -14.46 -0.72
N THR A 201 -1.85 -15.21 -0.02
CA THR A 201 -1.52 -15.76 1.31
C THR A 201 -0.64 -16.99 1.17
N TRP A 202 0.57 -16.94 1.73
CA TRP A 202 1.46 -18.09 1.89
C TRP A 202 0.91 -19.00 2.99
N PRO A 203 1.10 -20.35 2.92
CA PRO A 203 0.55 -21.27 3.94
C PRO A 203 0.96 -20.87 5.36
N VAL A 204 -0.01 -20.78 6.27
CA VAL A 204 0.21 -20.29 7.66
C VAL A 204 1.13 -21.21 8.46
N GLU A 205 1.13 -22.51 8.17
CA GLU A 205 2.02 -23.51 8.79
C GLU A 205 3.50 -23.17 8.52
N ARG A 206 3.79 -22.61 7.35
CA ARG A 206 5.14 -22.20 6.98
C ARG A 206 5.59 -20.94 7.72
N TYR A 207 4.67 -20.01 7.99
CA TYR A 207 4.94 -18.88 8.91
C TYR A 207 5.21 -19.40 10.32
N GLY A 208 4.51 -20.44 10.79
CA GLY A 208 4.81 -21.10 12.05
C GLY A 208 6.22 -21.70 12.10
N ALA A 209 6.66 -22.33 11.01
CA ALA A 209 8.03 -22.85 10.90
C ALA A 209 9.09 -21.73 10.90
N VAL A 210 8.83 -20.61 10.21
CA VAL A 210 9.71 -19.41 10.26
C VAL A 210 9.74 -18.84 11.68
N ALA A 211 8.58 -18.71 12.35
CA ALA A 211 8.52 -18.23 13.73
C ALA A 211 9.32 -19.12 14.69
N SER A 212 9.26 -20.46 14.52
CA SER A 212 10.01 -21.41 15.31
C SER A 212 11.52 -21.25 15.14
N ALA A 213 12.00 -21.06 13.91
CA ALA A 213 13.41 -20.82 13.62
C ALA A 213 13.89 -19.50 14.24
N LEU A 214 13.14 -18.42 14.05
CA LEU A 214 13.46 -17.11 14.65
C LEU A 214 13.52 -17.17 16.18
N ALA A 215 12.57 -17.90 16.81
CA ALA A 215 12.58 -18.09 18.26
C ALA A 215 13.81 -18.90 18.73
N ALA A 216 14.24 -19.91 17.96
CA ALA A 216 15.46 -20.67 18.24
C ALA A 216 16.73 -19.82 18.14
N ASP A 217 16.72 -18.83 17.26
CA ASP A 217 17.79 -17.84 17.08
C ASP A 217 17.72 -16.66 18.08
N GLY A 218 16.82 -16.74 19.08
CA GLY A 218 16.69 -15.73 20.14
C GLY A 218 15.82 -14.52 19.79
N LEU A 219 15.16 -14.49 18.64
CA LEU A 219 14.23 -13.45 18.26
C LEU A 219 12.79 -13.82 18.65
N THR A 220 12.16 -13.04 19.52
CA THR A 220 10.75 -13.27 19.87
C THR A 220 9.84 -13.02 18.66
N PRO A 221 9.06 -14.00 18.19
CA PRO A 221 8.11 -13.75 17.10
C PRO A 221 6.95 -12.85 17.58
N VAL A 222 6.65 -11.79 16.83
CA VAL A 222 5.53 -10.87 17.06
C VAL A 222 4.64 -10.90 15.83
N VAL A 223 3.43 -11.42 15.95
CA VAL A 223 2.50 -11.52 14.82
C VAL A 223 1.59 -10.30 14.77
N VAL A 224 1.49 -9.66 13.60
CA VAL A 224 0.67 -8.48 13.36
C VAL A 224 -0.28 -8.67 12.17
N GLY A 225 -1.40 -7.98 12.20
CA GLY A 225 -2.41 -8.01 11.13
C GLY A 225 -3.76 -7.47 11.60
N SER A 226 -4.78 -7.62 10.77
CA SER A 226 -6.12 -7.17 11.09
C SER A 226 -6.86 -8.14 12.05
N ARG A 227 -7.84 -7.62 12.78
CA ARG A 227 -8.71 -8.44 13.64
C ARG A 227 -9.46 -9.50 12.84
N GLY A 228 -9.83 -9.23 11.59
CA GLY A 228 -10.52 -10.17 10.72
C GLY A 228 -9.69 -11.41 10.37
N GLU A 229 -8.39 -11.37 10.60
CA GLU A 229 -7.43 -12.44 10.28
C GLU A 229 -6.78 -13.04 11.54
N ALA A 230 -7.33 -12.76 12.73
CA ALA A 230 -6.79 -13.18 14.04
C ALA A 230 -6.51 -14.69 14.16
N GLN A 231 -7.25 -15.52 13.43
CA GLN A 231 -7.02 -16.97 13.38
C GLN A 231 -5.62 -17.36 12.88
N LEU A 232 -4.99 -16.53 12.02
CA LEU A 232 -3.62 -16.77 11.55
C LEU A 232 -2.61 -16.58 12.68
N GLY A 233 -2.78 -15.53 13.50
CA GLY A 233 -1.94 -15.31 14.68
C GLY A 233 -2.09 -16.42 15.71
N ALA A 234 -3.33 -16.84 15.99
CA ALA A 234 -3.60 -17.94 16.89
C ALA A 234 -2.96 -19.27 16.42
N HIS A 235 -2.97 -19.54 15.11
CA HIS A 235 -2.31 -20.72 14.54
C HIS A 235 -0.79 -20.70 14.79
N ILE A 236 -0.13 -19.57 14.52
CA ILE A 236 1.33 -19.42 14.73
C ILE A 236 1.66 -19.53 16.22
N ARG A 237 0.90 -18.88 17.11
CA ARG A 237 1.09 -18.97 18.56
C ARG A 237 0.91 -20.37 19.12
N ASN A 238 -0.04 -21.14 18.57
CA ASN A 238 -0.21 -22.55 18.98
C ASN A 238 1.01 -23.41 18.58
N ALA A 239 1.65 -23.12 17.45
CA ALA A 239 2.88 -23.81 17.02
C ALA A 239 4.10 -23.32 17.80
N VAL A 240 4.15 -22.04 18.19
CA VAL A 240 5.27 -21.40 18.89
C VAL A 240 4.73 -20.58 20.07
N PRO A 241 4.60 -21.15 21.28
CA PRO A 241 3.98 -20.50 22.44
C PRO A 241 4.63 -19.21 22.91
N SER A 242 5.90 -18.97 22.59
CA SER A 242 6.61 -17.70 22.87
C SER A 242 6.17 -16.55 21.95
N THR A 243 5.32 -16.79 20.95
CA THR A 243 4.83 -15.79 20.02
C THR A 243 3.93 -14.78 20.73
N ILE A 244 4.21 -13.50 20.54
CA ILE A 244 3.34 -12.39 20.94
C ILE A 244 2.34 -12.11 19.82
N ASP A 245 1.07 -12.27 20.10
CA ASP A 245 -0.02 -12.09 19.13
C ASP A 245 -0.62 -10.69 19.27
N LEU A 246 -0.37 -9.83 18.30
CA LEU A 246 -0.88 -8.47 18.20
C LEU A 246 -1.92 -8.29 17.07
N MET A 247 -2.52 -9.37 16.59
CA MET A 247 -3.53 -9.32 15.54
C MET A 247 -4.74 -8.47 15.95
N GLY A 248 -4.94 -7.33 15.28
CA GLY A 248 -6.01 -6.37 15.57
C GLY A 248 -5.89 -5.65 16.91
N ALA A 249 -4.71 -5.67 17.55
CA ALA A 249 -4.44 -5.07 18.85
C ALA A 249 -3.72 -3.70 18.77
N THR A 250 -3.33 -3.26 17.57
CA THR A 250 -2.61 -2.00 17.36
C THR A 250 -3.38 -1.06 16.44
N SER A 251 -3.29 0.24 16.71
CA SER A 251 -3.57 1.29 15.72
C SER A 251 -2.45 1.35 14.68
N LEU A 252 -2.64 2.08 13.57
CA LEU A 252 -1.58 2.24 12.57
C LEU A 252 -0.32 2.95 13.11
N PRO A 253 -0.40 4.03 13.92
CA PRO A 253 0.77 4.62 14.55
C PRO A 253 1.50 3.69 15.51
N GLU A 254 0.80 2.87 16.29
CA GLU A 254 1.39 1.86 17.17
C GLU A 254 2.00 0.70 16.36
N LEU A 255 1.35 0.26 15.26
CA LEU A 255 1.93 -0.73 14.35
C LEU A 255 3.23 -0.21 13.75
N ALA A 256 3.30 1.07 13.37
CA ALA A 256 4.55 1.68 12.91
C ALA A 256 5.64 1.64 13.98
N GLY A 257 5.28 1.86 15.26
CA GLY A 257 6.21 1.71 16.40
C GLY A 257 6.69 0.27 16.60
N VAL A 258 5.78 -0.70 16.49
CA VAL A 258 6.12 -2.14 16.53
C VAL A 258 7.07 -2.52 15.38
N VAL A 259 6.80 -2.03 14.16
CA VAL A 259 7.66 -2.28 13.00
C VAL A 259 9.03 -1.62 13.16
N THR A 260 9.08 -0.37 13.62
CA THR A 260 10.36 0.37 13.81
C THR A 260 11.34 -0.32 14.76
N GLY A 261 10.85 -0.98 15.80
CA GLY A 261 11.70 -1.67 16.77
C GLY A 261 12.08 -3.11 16.40
N ALA A 262 11.56 -3.64 15.29
CA ALA A 262 11.83 -5.02 14.90
C ALA A 262 13.24 -5.18 14.31
N ARG A 263 13.87 -6.31 14.62
CA ARG A 263 15.14 -6.72 13.99
C ARG A 263 14.94 -7.09 12.53
N ILE A 264 13.79 -7.68 12.22
CA ILE A 264 13.37 -8.03 10.85
C ILE A 264 11.85 -8.12 10.76
N VAL A 265 11.33 -7.85 9.58
CA VAL A 265 9.89 -7.97 9.25
C VAL A 265 9.70 -9.00 8.13
N VAL A 266 8.88 -10.02 8.36
CA VAL A 266 8.70 -11.14 7.41
C VAL A 266 7.22 -11.33 7.10
N GLY A 267 6.88 -11.45 5.83
CA GLY A 267 5.49 -11.75 5.45
C GLY A 267 5.20 -11.73 3.96
N GLY A 268 3.92 -11.73 3.59
CA GLY A 268 3.48 -11.71 2.20
C GLY A 268 3.40 -10.30 1.59
N ASP A 269 2.95 -10.23 0.36
CA ASP A 269 2.67 -8.97 -0.35
C ASP A 269 1.51 -8.22 0.31
N SER A 270 1.82 -7.29 1.23
CA SER A 270 0.85 -6.48 1.95
C SER A 270 1.44 -5.16 2.50
N PHE A 271 0.57 -4.34 3.10
CA PHE A 271 0.92 -3.02 3.66
C PHE A 271 2.13 -3.04 4.61
N VAL A 272 2.26 -4.07 5.46
CA VAL A 272 3.32 -4.11 6.49
C VAL A 272 4.72 -4.16 5.88
N GLY A 273 4.90 -4.85 4.74
CA GLY A 273 6.16 -4.85 4.00
C GLY A 273 6.52 -3.45 3.47
N HIS A 274 5.54 -2.71 2.96
CA HIS A 274 5.74 -1.32 2.52
C HIS A 274 6.03 -0.39 3.70
N LEU A 275 5.36 -0.60 4.84
CA LEU A 275 5.60 0.15 6.06
C LEU A 275 7.03 -0.06 6.58
N ALA A 276 7.51 -1.31 6.59
CA ALA A 276 8.87 -1.63 6.94
C ALA A 276 9.89 -0.93 6.02
N ALA A 277 9.61 -0.91 4.69
CA ALA A 277 10.44 -0.18 3.74
C ALA A 277 10.48 1.32 4.01
N ALA A 278 9.31 1.94 4.27
CA ALA A 278 9.20 3.37 4.56
C ALA A 278 9.83 3.79 5.90
N LEU A 279 10.00 2.84 6.82
CA LEU A 279 10.66 3.01 8.12
C LEU A 279 12.14 2.59 8.11
N ASP A 280 12.63 2.09 6.96
CA ASP A 280 13.98 1.60 6.77
C ASP A 280 14.34 0.41 7.67
N VAL A 281 13.37 -0.51 7.86
CA VAL A 281 13.52 -1.72 8.67
C VAL A 281 13.86 -2.92 7.79
N PRO A 282 14.81 -3.80 8.21
CA PRO A 282 15.12 -5.04 7.53
C PRO A 282 13.88 -5.89 7.27
N ARG A 283 13.75 -6.44 6.04
CA ARG A 283 12.51 -7.13 5.65
C ARG A 283 12.71 -8.23 4.63
N VAL A 284 11.87 -9.26 4.72
CA VAL A 284 11.72 -10.31 3.71
C VAL A 284 10.26 -10.40 3.32
N THR A 285 9.97 -10.25 2.02
CA THR A 285 8.59 -10.29 1.49
C THR A 285 8.42 -11.45 0.53
N ILE A 286 7.40 -12.27 0.76
CA ILE A 286 7.07 -13.45 -0.06
C ILE A 286 6.06 -13.02 -1.13
N PHE A 287 6.43 -13.19 -2.40
CA PHE A 287 5.57 -12.89 -3.54
C PHE A 287 5.05 -14.17 -4.21
N GLY A 288 3.83 -14.10 -4.67
CA GLY A 288 3.16 -15.14 -5.41
C GLY A 288 2.56 -14.61 -6.72
N PRO A 289 1.21 -14.52 -6.82
CA PRO A 289 0.51 -14.17 -8.05
C PRO A 289 0.61 -12.69 -8.44
N SER A 290 0.98 -11.81 -7.51
CA SER A 290 1.02 -10.35 -7.74
C SER A 290 2.21 -9.94 -8.60
N ASN A 291 2.08 -8.82 -9.26
CA ASN A 291 3.16 -8.21 -10.02
C ASN A 291 4.20 -7.57 -9.08
N ARG A 292 5.32 -8.25 -8.83
CA ARG A 292 6.37 -7.79 -7.92
C ARG A 292 7.04 -6.50 -8.39
N ASP A 293 7.16 -6.30 -9.71
CA ASP A 293 7.80 -5.10 -10.27
C ASP A 293 6.97 -3.84 -10.02
N ALA A 294 5.66 -4.00 -9.90
CA ALA A 294 4.76 -2.93 -9.50
C ALA A 294 4.74 -2.67 -7.99
N TRP A 295 4.74 -3.74 -7.16
CA TRP A 295 4.41 -3.63 -5.73
C TRP A 295 5.46 -4.18 -4.75
N ARG A 296 6.68 -4.54 -5.17
CA ARG A 296 7.69 -4.91 -4.16
C ARG A 296 7.91 -3.75 -3.18
N PRO A 297 8.14 -3.99 -1.88
CA PRO A 297 8.50 -2.91 -0.97
C PRO A 297 9.73 -2.17 -1.47
N TRP A 298 9.72 -0.85 -1.42
CA TRP A 298 10.78 -0.02 -2.00
C TRP A 298 12.17 -0.42 -1.47
N GLY A 299 13.18 -0.44 -2.33
CA GLY A 299 14.54 -0.85 -1.95
C GLY A 299 14.70 -2.34 -1.67
N SER A 300 13.71 -3.19 -1.99
CA SER A 300 13.87 -4.64 -1.92
C SER A 300 14.40 -5.21 -3.23
N VAL A 301 15.28 -6.21 -3.11
CA VAL A 301 15.90 -6.92 -4.23
C VAL A 301 15.44 -8.38 -4.29
N ASP A 302 15.55 -9.01 -5.47
CA ASP A 302 15.26 -10.41 -5.64
C ASP A 302 16.41 -11.26 -5.06
N VAL A 303 16.10 -12.17 -4.14
CA VAL A 303 17.10 -12.96 -3.39
C VAL A 303 18.08 -13.72 -4.30
N ASP A 304 17.59 -14.22 -5.45
CA ASP A 304 18.40 -15.06 -6.34
C ASP A 304 19.32 -14.27 -7.27
N ASN A 305 19.15 -12.96 -7.41
CA ASN A 305 19.76 -12.16 -8.48
C ASN A 305 20.83 -11.16 -8.00
N VAL A 306 21.04 -11.00 -6.69
CA VAL A 306 21.95 -9.97 -6.17
C VAL A 306 22.69 -10.48 -4.95
N ASP A 307 24.00 -10.24 -4.90
CA ASP A 307 24.72 -10.23 -3.63
C ASP A 307 24.11 -9.12 -2.77
N ILE A 308 23.39 -9.54 -1.72
CA ILE A 308 22.82 -8.61 -0.76
C ILE A 308 23.99 -8.01 0.02
N ASP A 309 24.29 -6.77 -0.32
CA ASP A 309 25.28 -5.97 0.41
C ASP A 309 24.56 -4.99 1.35
N SER A 310 25.32 -4.21 2.11
CA SER A 310 24.79 -3.23 3.06
C SER A 310 23.94 -2.09 2.45
N THR A 311 23.78 -2.06 1.12
CA THR A 311 22.92 -1.06 0.44
C THR A 311 21.47 -1.48 0.39
N PHE A 312 21.16 -2.77 0.64
CA PHE A 312 19.81 -3.31 0.59
C PHE A 312 19.40 -3.91 1.92
N ASN A 313 18.33 -3.37 2.52
CA ASN A 313 17.73 -3.88 3.75
C ASN A 313 16.43 -4.66 3.52
N GLY A 314 16.14 -5.07 2.27
CA GLY A 314 14.94 -5.82 1.93
C GLY A 314 15.13 -6.84 0.83
N ALA A 315 14.54 -8.02 1.00
CA ALA A 315 14.56 -9.10 0.03
C ALA A 315 13.15 -9.53 -0.38
N VAL A 316 13.01 -9.98 -1.63
CA VAL A 316 11.81 -10.62 -2.16
C VAL A 316 12.12 -12.08 -2.48
N VAL A 317 11.30 -12.98 -1.91
CA VAL A 317 11.37 -14.43 -2.18
C VAL A 317 10.19 -14.82 -3.05
N TYR A 318 10.44 -15.44 -4.19
CA TYR A 318 9.42 -15.84 -5.16
C TYR A 318 9.96 -16.91 -6.12
N HIS A 319 9.09 -17.53 -6.90
CA HIS A 319 9.46 -18.38 -8.03
C HIS A 319 8.80 -17.86 -9.29
N ASP A 320 9.59 -17.70 -10.36
CA ASP A 320 9.07 -17.37 -11.69
C ASP A 320 8.32 -18.55 -12.28
N LEU A 321 7.09 -18.30 -12.68
CA LEU A 321 6.26 -19.23 -13.44
C LEU A 321 5.71 -18.55 -14.69
N PRO A 322 5.54 -19.28 -15.82
CA PRO A 322 5.01 -18.70 -17.05
C PRO A 322 3.64 -18.03 -16.93
N CYS A 323 2.87 -18.34 -15.87
CA CYS A 323 1.57 -17.75 -15.60
C CYS A 323 1.61 -16.47 -14.75
N GLN A 324 2.79 -16.04 -14.30
CA GLN A 324 2.94 -14.84 -13.47
C GLN A 324 3.29 -13.61 -14.32
N PRO A 325 2.86 -12.42 -13.86
CA PRO A 325 1.90 -12.20 -12.78
C PRO A 325 0.47 -12.55 -13.20
N CYS A 326 -0.33 -13.18 -12.30
CA CYS A 326 -1.76 -13.43 -12.52
C CYS A 326 -2.61 -12.25 -12.04
N LEU A 327 -2.12 -11.52 -11.04
CA LEU A 327 -2.72 -10.29 -10.54
C LEU A 327 -1.91 -9.10 -11.05
N TYR A 328 -2.64 -8.09 -11.53
CA TYR A 328 -2.05 -6.85 -12.00
C TYR A 328 -1.08 -7.05 -13.17
N ALA A 329 -1.58 -7.66 -14.25
CA ALA A 329 -0.84 -7.90 -15.48
C ALA A 329 -1.27 -6.93 -16.58
N GLY A 330 -0.37 -6.09 -17.08
CA GLY A 330 -0.70 -5.04 -18.05
C GLY A 330 -1.79 -4.12 -17.48
N TYR A 331 -2.98 -4.10 -18.09
CA TYR A 331 -4.12 -3.27 -17.60
C TYR A 331 -5.18 -4.08 -16.84
N ARG A 332 -4.90 -5.32 -16.47
CA ARG A 332 -5.86 -6.24 -15.84
C ARG A 332 -5.57 -6.41 -14.36
N LEU A 333 -6.61 -6.37 -13.53
CA LEU A 333 -6.49 -6.63 -12.10
C LEU A 333 -6.25 -8.12 -11.79
N GLY A 334 -6.70 -9.01 -12.67
CA GLY A 334 -6.68 -10.45 -12.43
C GLY A 334 -7.88 -10.92 -11.57
N ARG A 335 -7.82 -12.19 -11.14
CA ARG A 335 -8.84 -12.79 -10.27
C ARG A 335 -8.36 -12.79 -8.83
N PRO A 336 -9.04 -12.12 -7.89
CA PRO A 336 -8.62 -12.03 -6.50
C PRO A 336 -8.45 -13.39 -5.80
N GLU A 337 -9.25 -14.38 -6.17
CA GLU A 337 -9.16 -15.77 -5.68
C GLU A 337 -7.94 -16.53 -6.24
N GLY A 338 -7.35 -16.03 -7.32
CA GLY A 338 -6.20 -16.66 -7.99
C GLY A 338 -6.55 -17.94 -8.72
N CYS A 339 -5.60 -18.87 -8.75
CA CYS A 339 -5.76 -20.21 -9.29
C CYS A 339 -5.85 -21.27 -8.18
N PRO A 340 -6.47 -22.44 -8.43
CA PRO A 340 -6.60 -23.49 -7.42
C PRO A 340 -5.28 -24.04 -6.91
N THR A 341 -4.26 -24.15 -7.76
CA THR A 341 -2.99 -24.81 -7.43
C THR A 341 -2.06 -23.92 -6.60
N ARG A 342 -2.13 -22.59 -6.75
CA ARG A 342 -1.24 -21.62 -6.09
C ARG A 342 0.24 -22.04 -6.12
N THR A 343 0.67 -22.64 -7.22
CA THR A 343 2.01 -23.24 -7.37
C THR A 343 3.12 -22.22 -7.09
N CYS A 344 2.90 -20.95 -7.45
CA CYS A 344 3.85 -19.85 -7.19
C CYS A 344 4.19 -19.72 -5.70
N LEU A 345 3.19 -19.73 -4.81
CA LEU A 345 3.40 -19.65 -3.37
C LEU A 345 3.77 -21.01 -2.75
N ASN A 346 3.19 -22.09 -3.27
CA ASN A 346 3.48 -23.43 -2.77
C ASN A 346 4.94 -23.87 -3.03
N ARG A 347 5.59 -23.33 -4.04
CA ARG A 347 7.02 -23.59 -4.32
C ARG A 347 7.95 -22.85 -3.36
N VAL A 348 7.59 -21.68 -2.85
CA VAL A 348 8.44 -20.95 -1.89
C VAL A 348 8.60 -21.80 -0.63
N ALA A 349 9.80 -22.34 -0.44
CA ALA A 349 10.13 -23.17 0.71
C ALA A 349 10.48 -22.31 1.95
N VAL A 350 10.28 -22.86 3.14
CA VAL A 350 10.69 -22.21 4.40
C VAL A 350 12.20 -21.94 4.41
N ALA A 351 13.01 -22.88 3.91
CA ALA A 351 14.45 -22.74 3.86
C ALA A 351 14.92 -21.52 3.03
N GLU A 352 14.23 -21.21 1.94
CA GLU A 352 14.54 -20.04 1.10
C GLU A 352 14.25 -18.74 1.84
N VAL A 353 13.12 -18.69 2.58
CA VAL A 353 12.76 -17.54 3.41
C VAL A 353 13.77 -17.35 4.54
N LEU A 354 14.17 -18.43 5.23
CA LEU A 354 15.18 -18.38 6.28
C LEU A 354 16.56 -17.95 5.76
N GLN A 355 16.96 -18.43 4.57
CA GLN A 355 18.18 -17.99 3.92
C GLN A 355 18.14 -16.48 3.58
N ALA A 356 16.99 -15.98 3.11
CA ALA A 356 16.82 -14.55 2.86
C ALA A 356 16.92 -13.72 4.16
N ILE A 357 16.33 -14.21 5.26
CA ILE A 357 16.41 -13.58 6.57
C ILE A 357 17.87 -13.49 7.04
N ASP A 358 18.60 -14.59 6.96
CA ASP A 358 20.01 -14.65 7.39
C ASP A 358 20.89 -13.69 6.58
N ARG A 359 20.70 -13.62 5.25
CA ARG A 359 21.42 -12.68 4.38
C ARG A 359 21.15 -11.23 4.75
N ILE A 360 19.87 -10.86 4.95
CA ILE A 360 19.48 -9.49 5.30
C ILE A 360 20.02 -9.10 6.67
N LEU A 361 19.93 -9.98 7.68
CA LEU A 361 20.42 -9.69 9.03
C LEU A 361 21.95 -9.60 9.12
N LYS A 362 22.69 -10.28 8.23
CA LYS A 362 24.15 -10.16 8.15
C LYS A 362 24.62 -8.89 7.46
N ALA A 363 23.79 -8.33 6.58
CA ALA A 363 24.09 -7.10 5.86
C ALA A 363 23.69 -5.83 6.64
N SER A 364 22.80 -5.94 7.63
CA SER A 364 22.30 -4.85 8.49
C SER A 364 23.13 -4.71 9.77
#